data_20d122ce094bb5434fafbed623671ac4
#
_entry.id   20d122ce094bb5434fafbed623671ac4
#
_cell.length_a   1.000
_cell.length_b   1.000
_cell.length_c   1.000
_cell.angle_alpha   90.00
_cell.angle_beta   90.00
_cell.angle_gamma   90.00
#
_symmetry.space_group_name_H-M   'P 1'
#
loop_
_entity.id
_entity.type
_entity.pdbx_description
1 polymer ?
#
loop_
_entity_poly.entity_id
_entity_poly.type
_entity_poly.pdbx_seq_one_letter_code
_entity_poly.pdbx_strand_id
1 'polypeptide(L)'
;VYLKDVAKIELKNKDPENLVRYDAERSLSISVYKENKYNTVKAVENITAKLEELQKSMPGYEFHVISNQGDFIGASIGEVKDSAVMGILLAMLVLYVFLRRINTTLIVSVSIPVSIIATFNLMYFNGLTINIMTLGGLALGAGMLIDNAIVVMENIFRNLENGLSPKEAAIKGASEVSGAITSSTLTTIVVFLPIVYIQGAAGELFKEQAW
;
A
#
# COMPACT_ATOMS: atom_id res chain seq x y z
N VAL A 1 -45.79 -36.64 35.87
CA VAL A 1 -44.93 -37.16 34.82
C VAL A 1 -43.61 -36.39 34.89
N TYR A 2 -42.52 -37.13 35.13
CA TYR A 2 -41.18 -36.56 35.19
C TYR A 2 -40.55 -36.66 33.81
N LEU A 3 -39.57 -35.75 33.48
CA LEU A 3 -38.88 -35.79 32.18
C LEU A 3 -38.20 -37.14 31.93
N LYS A 4 -37.66 -37.78 32.98
CA LYS A 4 -37.06 -39.12 32.90
C LYS A 4 -38.02 -40.23 32.44
N ASP A 5 -39.38 -40.00 32.57
CA ASP A 5 -40.40 -40.98 32.20
C ASP A 5 -40.69 -40.97 30.69
N VAL A 6 -40.33 -39.86 30.01
CA VAL A 6 -40.60 -39.65 28.59
C VAL A 6 -39.37 -39.40 27.74
N ALA A 7 -38.19 -39.17 28.36
CA ALA A 7 -36.94 -38.88 27.65
C ALA A 7 -35.73 -39.42 28.41
N LYS A 8 -34.72 -39.90 27.68
CA LYS A 8 -33.42 -40.25 28.21
C LYS A 8 -32.53 -39.00 28.17
N ILE A 9 -32.12 -38.52 29.36
CA ILE A 9 -31.24 -37.36 29.47
C ILE A 9 -29.81 -37.87 29.55
N GLU A 10 -29.01 -37.56 28.56
CA GLU A 10 -27.57 -37.86 28.55
C GLU A 10 -26.78 -36.59 28.47
N LEU A 11 -25.72 -36.47 29.29
CA LEU A 11 -24.74 -35.42 29.16
C LEU A 11 -23.77 -35.83 28.05
N LYS A 12 -23.87 -35.21 26.89
CA LYS A 12 -23.02 -35.50 25.74
C LYS A 12 -22.33 -34.19 25.28
N ASN A 13 -21.06 -34.29 24.90
CA ASN A 13 -20.41 -33.17 24.24
C ASN A 13 -21.10 -32.93 22.89
N LYS A 14 -21.29 -31.66 22.54
CA LYS A 14 -21.80 -31.27 21.21
C LYS A 14 -20.92 -31.89 20.14
N ASP A 15 -21.52 -32.48 19.13
CA ASP A 15 -20.73 -33.00 18.02
C ASP A 15 -19.96 -31.84 17.38
N PRO A 16 -18.66 -31.99 17.11
CA PRO A 16 -17.83 -30.90 16.61
C PRO A 16 -18.33 -30.49 15.22
N GLU A 17 -18.68 -29.20 15.06
CA GLU A 17 -19.09 -28.63 13.76
C GLU A 17 -17.92 -28.57 12.78
N ASN A 18 -16.71 -28.39 13.30
CA ASN A 18 -15.47 -28.35 12.52
C ASN A 18 -14.43 -29.27 13.14
N LEU A 19 -13.77 -30.04 12.33
CA LEU A 19 -12.64 -30.89 12.73
C LEU A 19 -11.35 -30.26 12.21
N VAL A 20 -10.50 -29.78 13.13
CA VAL A 20 -9.17 -29.25 12.80
C VAL A 20 -8.12 -30.31 13.08
N ARG A 21 -7.23 -30.52 12.12
CA ARG A 21 -6.07 -31.40 12.27
C ARG A 21 -4.80 -30.69 11.80
N TYR A 22 -3.73 -30.87 12.54
CA TYR A 22 -2.39 -30.44 12.18
C TYR A 22 -1.50 -31.70 12.17
N ASP A 23 -0.80 -31.97 11.06
CA ASP A 23 -0.03 -33.22 10.83
C ASP A 23 -0.82 -34.50 11.15
N ALA A 24 -2.08 -34.56 10.71
CA ALA A 24 -3.03 -35.66 10.93
C ALA A 24 -3.48 -35.83 12.40
N GLU A 25 -2.93 -35.11 13.36
CA GLU A 25 -3.34 -35.08 14.77
C GLU A 25 -4.48 -34.09 15.01
N ARG A 26 -5.34 -34.40 15.97
CA ARG A 26 -6.47 -33.55 16.32
C ARG A 26 -5.96 -32.31 17.05
N SER A 27 -6.27 -31.15 16.53
CA SER A 27 -5.78 -29.87 17.02
C SER A 27 -6.90 -28.87 17.23
N LEU A 28 -6.61 -27.79 17.98
CA LEU A 28 -7.50 -26.66 18.17
C LEU A 28 -7.02 -25.49 17.32
N SER A 29 -7.93 -24.91 16.51
CA SER A 29 -7.63 -23.69 15.78
C SER A 29 -8.13 -22.46 16.54
N ILE A 30 -7.25 -21.48 16.71
CA ILE A 30 -7.57 -20.18 17.30
C ILE A 30 -7.38 -19.11 16.22
N SER A 31 -8.46 -18.41 15.88
CA SER A 31 -8.40 -17.28 14.97
C SER A 31 -8.43 -15.98 15.75
N VAL A 32 -7.42 -15.15 15.56
CA VAL A 32 -7.31 -13.85 16.22
C VAL A 32 -7.60 -12.76 15.20
N TYR A 33 -8.59 -11.92 15.50
CA TYR A 33 -9.01 -10.81 14.64
C TYR A 33 -8.64 -9.49 15.31
N LYS A 34 -8.11 -8.55 14.50
CA LYS A 34 -7.89 -7.18 14.95
C LYS A 34 -9.03 -6.26 14.52
N GLU A 35 -9.26 -5.18 15.23
CA GLU A 35 -10.11 -4.10 14.76
C GLU A 35 -9.40 -3.30 13.65
N ASN A 36 -10.18 -2.78 12.68
CA ASN A 36 -9.64 -2.09 11.49
C ASN A 36 -8.75 -0.90 11.80
N LYS A 37 -8.96 -0.21 12.92
CA LYS A 37 -8.18 0.96 13.35
C LYS A 37 -6.73 0.65 13.78
N TYR A 38 -6.36 -0.61 13.99
CA TYR A 38 -5.02 -0.97 14.47
C TYR A 38 -4.13 -1.42 13.32
N ASN A 39 -2.82 -1.11 13.43
CA ASN A 39 -1.80 -1.57 12.50
C ASN A 39 -1.63 -3.10 12.57
N THR A 40 -1.78 -3.77 11.43
CA THR A 40 -1.75 -5.24 11.36
C THR A 40 -0.39 -5.81 11.73
N VAL A 41 0.70 -5.24 11.24
CA VAL A 41 2.07 -5.71 11.49
C VAL A 41 2.36 -5.65 13.00
N LYS A 42 2.08 -4.50 13.62
CA LYS A 42 2.29 -4.31 15.07
C LYS A 42 1.38 -5.21 15.91
N ALA A 43 0.15 -5.46 15.46
CA ALA A 43 -0.75 -6.39 16.15
C ALA A 43 -0.21 -7.82 16.11
N VAL A 44 0.31 -8.25 14.97
CA VAL A 44 0.92 -9.57 14.80
C VAL A 44 2.19 -9.71 15.64
N GLU A 45 3.08 -8.71 15.67
CA GLU A 45 4.27 -8.70 16.53
C GLU A 45 3.89 -8.91 18.00
N ASN A 46 2.86 -8.18 18.48
CA ASN A 46 2.38 -8.33 19.87
C ASN A 46 1.79 -9.73 20.15
N ILE A 47 1.05 -10.30 19.17
CA ILE A 47 0.48 -11.64 19.29
C ILE A 47 1.59 -12.69 19.30
N THR A 48 2.59 -12.57 18.43
CA THR A 48 3.73 -13.49 18.37
C THR A 48 4.52 -13.48 19.69
N ALA A 49 4.82 -12.30 20.20
CA ALA A 49 5.47 -12.16 21.51
C ALA A 49 4.65 -12.82 22.64
N LYS A 50 3.31 -12.67 22.62
CA LYS A 50 2.43 -13.30 23.61
C LYS A 50 2.33 -14.81 23.42
N LEU A 51 2.40 -15.32 22.21
CA LEU A 51 2.46 -16.76 21.95
C LEU A 51 3.73 -17.38 22.50
N GLU A 52 4.88 -16.72 22.37
CA GLU A 52 6.15 -17.18 22.97
C GLU A 52 6.08 -17.23 24.50
N GLU A 53 5.41 -16.27 25.14
CA GLU A 53 5.17 -16.27 26.58
C GLU A 53 4.26 -17.43 26.99
N LEU A 54 3.18 -17.66 26.24
CA LEU A 54 2.25 -18.77 26.47
C LEU A 54 2.92 -20.12 26.28
N GLN A 55 3.75 -20.28 25.27
CA GLN A 55 4.52 -21.52 25.04
C GLN A 55 5.38 -21.89 26.25
N LYS A 56 5.97 -20.89 26.93
CA LYS A 56 6.77 -21.11 28.16
C LYS A 56 5.91 -21.44 29.38
N SER A 57 4.70 -20.88 29.45
CA SER A 57 3.82 -21.04 30.61
C SER A 57 2.94 -22.30 30.54
N MET A 58 2.81 -22.91 29.36
CA MET A 58 1.97 -24.07 29.13
C MET A 58 2.77 -25.26 28.57
N PRO A 59 3.61 -25.90 29.36
CA PRO A 59 4.39 -27.06 28.95
C PRO A 59 3.44 -28.22 28.60
N GLY A 60 3.58 -28.77 27.38
CA GLY A 60 2.71 -29.83 26.86
C GLY A 60 1.72 -29.37 25.78
N TYR A 61 1.69 -28.08 25.47
CA TYR A 61 0.98 -27.53 24.30
C TYR A 61 2.00 -26.97 23.33
N GLU A 62 1.82 -27.25 22.04
CA GLU A 62 2.60 -26.67 20.96
C GLU A 62 1.73 -25.69 20.18
N PHE A 63 2.25 -24.48 19.95
CA PHE A 63 1.55 -23.45 19.17
C PHE A 63 2.20 -23.33 17.80
N HIS A 64 1.41 -23.58 16.76
CA HIS A 64 1.82 -23.42 15.36
C HIS A 64 1.07 -22.28 14.71
N VAL A 65 1.79 -21.29 14.20
CA VAL A 65 1.20 -20.19 13.41
C VAL A 65 1.00 -20.66 11.99
N ILE A 66 -0.24 -20.92 11.63
CA ILE A 66 -0.62 -21.47 10.30
C ILE A 66 -0.72 -20.34 9.26
N SER A 67 -1.21 -19.18 9.66
CA SER A 67 -1.39 -18.04 8.76
C SER A 67 -1.08 -16.75 9.50
N ASN A 68 -0.23 -15.93 8.91
CA ASN A 68 0.20 -14.66 9.45
C ASN A 68 0.06 -13.56 8.39
N GLN A 69 -0.97 -12.73 8.53
CA GLN A 69 -1.17 -11.60 7.61
C GLN A 69 -0.09 -10.52 7.76
N GLY A 70 0.54 -10.40 8.93
CA GLY A 70 1.60 -9.42 9.16
C GLY A 70 2.84 -9.71 8.31
N ASP A 71 3.24 -10.98 8.19
CA ASP A 71 4.38 -11.38 7.36
C ASP A 71 4.09 -11.11 5.88
N PHE A 72 2.86 -11.42 5.41
CA PHE A 72 2.45 -11.12 4.05
C PHE A 72 2.49 -9.61 3.75
N ILE A 73 1.96 -8.79 4.67
CA ILE A 73 1.98 -7.33 4.53
C ILE A 73 3.43 -6.81 4.58
N GLY A 74 4.23 -7.31 5.53
CA GLY A 74 5.65 -6.93 5.63
C GLY A 74 6.44 -7.25 4.38
N ALA A 75 6.28 -8.46 3.83
CA ALA A 75 6.89 -8.87 2.57
C ALA A 75 6.42 -8.00 1.40
N SER A 76 5.11 -7.72 1.31
CA SER A 76 4.55 -6.88 0.26
C SER A 76 5.08 -5.44 0.31
N ILE A 77 5.22 -4.87 1.51
CA ILE A 77 5.85 -3.54 1.70
C ILE A 77 7.31 -3.58 1.26
N GLY A 78 8.04 -4.66 1.58
CA GLY A 78 9.40 -4.88 1.14
C GLY A 78 9.52 -4.90 -0.39
N GLU A 79 8.70 -5.70 -1.05
CA GLU A 79 8.67 -5.80 -2.52
C GLU A 79 8.33 -4.46 -3.20
N VAL A 80 7.36 -3.72 -2.66
CA VAL A 80 7.00 -2.40 -3.20
C VAL A 80 8.13 -1.41 -3.01
N LYS A 81 8.82 -1.42 -1.86
CA LYS A 81 9.99 -0.59 -1.62
C LYS A 81 11.11 -0.90 -2.63
N ASP A 82 11.42 -2.17 -2.82
CA ASP A 82 12.49 -2.61 -3.74
C ASP A 82 12.12 -2.30 -5.20
N SER A 83 10.86 -2.51 -5.58
CA SER A 83 10.33 -2.14 -6.89
C SER A 83 10.35 -0.63 -7.11
N ALA A 84 10.02 0.17 -6.09
CA ALA A 84 10.09 1.62 -6.17
C ALA A 84 11.53 2.11 -6.36
N VAL A 85 12.50 1.56 -5.61
CA VAL A 85 13.92 1.89 -5.77
C VAL A 85 14.41 1.52 -7.16
N MET A 86 14.10 0.31 -7.64
CA MET A 86 14.44 -0.14 -8.97
C MET A 86 13.81 0.73 -10.06
N GLY A 87 12.53 1.10 -9.89
CA GLY A 87 11.81 2.00 -10.80
C GLY A 87 12.41 3.39 -10.86
N ILE A 88 12.81 3.96 -9.72
CA ILE A 88 13.52 5.24 -9.65
C ILE A 88 14.87 5.18 -10.36
N LEU A 89 15.66 4.12 -10.15
CA LEU A 89 16.94 3.92 -10.81
C LEU A 89 16.78 3.78 -12.32
N LEU A 90 15.80 3.02 -12.77
CA LEU A 90 15.48 2.85 -14.18
C LEU A 90 15.02 4.17 -14.81
N ALA A 91 14.15 4.90 -14.12
CA ALA A 91 13.69 6.23 -14.57
C ALA A 91 14.86 7.22 -14.66
N MET A 92 15.75 7.23 -13.67
CA MET A 92 16.98 8.05 -13.72
C MET A 92 17.86 7.71 -14.92
N LEU A 93 18.03 6.41 -15.21
CA LEU A 93 18.82 5.96 -16.35
C LEU A 93 18.18 6.41 -17.66
N VAL A 94 16.89 6.20 -17.84
CA VAL A 94 16.14 6.62 -19.03
C VAL A 94 16.21 8.14 -19.20
N LEU A 95 15.94 8.90 -18.13
CA LEU A 95 16.04 10.36 -18.14
C LEU A 95 17.45 10.84 -18.50
N TYR A 96 18.47 10.19 -17.97
CA TYR A 96 19.86 10.53 -18.28
C TYR A 96 20.18 10.30 -19.76
N VAL A 97 19.71 9.20 -20.33
CA VAL A 97 19.91 8.90 -21.77
C VAL A 97 19.23 9.92 -22.66
N PHE A 98 18.00 10.35 -22.31
CA PHE A 98 17.24 11.34 -23.08
C PHE A 98 17.76 12.77 -22.90
N LEU A 99 17.91 13.22 -21.66
CA LEU A 99 18.27 14.59 -21.34
C LEU A 99 19.78 14.84 -21.45
N ARG A 100 20.61 13.79 -21.37
CA ARG A 100 22.10 13.83 -21.36
C ARG A 100 22.68 14.84 -20.37
N ARG A 101 21.95 15.16 -19.30
CA ARG A 101 22.32 16.16 -18.28
C ARG A 101 22.02 15.63 -16.89
N ILE A 102 23.08 15.36 -16.14
CA ILE A 102 22.99 14.75 -14.81
C ILE A 102 22.23 15.63 -13.81
N ASN A 103 22.41 16.96 -13.88
CA ASN A 103 21.77 17.89 -12.97
C ASN A 103 20.23 17.86 -13.09
N THR A 104 19.73 17.78 -14.32
CA THR A 104 18.28 17.69 -14.58
C THR A 104 17.72 16.38 -14.09
N THR A 105 18.42 15.29 -14.38
CA THR A 105 18.04 13.96 -13.91
C THR A 105 17.93 13.93 -12.39
N LEU A 106 18.90 14.52 -11.68
CA LEU A 106 18.88 14.61 -10.22
C LEU A 106 17.70 15.45 -9.70
N ILE A 107 17.39 16.59 -10.32
CA ILE A 107 16.24 17.43 -9.92
C ILE A 107 14.92 16.64 -10.03
N VAL A 108 14.69 15.98 -11.16
CA VAL A 108 13.48 15.17 -11.36
C VAL A 108 13.47 14.01 -10.37
N SER A 109 14.62 13.34 -10.16
CA SER A 109 14.72 12.21 -9.23
C SER A 109 14.40 12.59 -7.78
N VAL A 110 14.77 13.79 -7.34
CA VAL A 110 14.44 14.30 -5.99
C VAL A 110 12.94 14.63 -5.86
N SER A 111 12.28 15.04 -6.93
CA SER A 111 10.85 15.35 -6.88
C SER A 111 9.99 14.12 -6.53
N ILE A 112 10.43 12.93 -6.93
CA ILE A 112 9.70 11.67 -6.68
C ILE A 112 9.54 11.38 -5.17
N PRO A 113 10.63 11.25 -4.38
CA PRO A 113 10.50 10.98 -2.96
C PRO A 113 9.79 12.10 -2.20
N VAL A 114 9.97 13.36 -2.60
CA VAL A 114 9.24 14.49 -1.99
C VAL A 114 7.74 14.34 -2.19
N SER A 115 7.29 13.98 -3.38
CA SER A 115 5.87 13.78 -3.69
C SER A 115 5.30 12.54 -2.99
N ILE A 116 6.06 11.46 -2.91
CA ILE A 116 5.65 10.26 -2.16
C ILE A 116 5.46 10.60 -0.67
N ILE A 117 6.39 11.34 -0.07
CA ILE A 117 6.26 11.79 1.33
C ILE A 117 5.04 12.69 1.50
N ALA A 118 4.79 13.61 0.57
CA ALA A 118 3.60 14.46 0.61
C ALA A 118 2.31 13.61 0.52
N THR A 119 2.28 12.61 -0.34
CA THR A 119 1.13 11.69 -0.48
C THR A 119 0.91 10.88 0.81
N PHE A 120 1.95 10.37 1.45
CA PHE A 120 1.82 9.68 2.74
C PHE A 120 1.24 10.58 3.82
N ASN A 121 1.61 11.88 3.85
CA ASN A 121 0.99 12.83 4.77
C ASN A 121 -0.51 12.99 4.48
N LEU A 122 -0.90 13.14 3.22
CA LEU A 122 -2.31 13.24 2.83
C LEU A 122 -3.09 11.98 3.18
N MET A 123 -2.53 10.79 2.94
CA MET A 123 -3.11 9.52 3.33
C MET A 123 -3.34 9.46 4.85
N TYR A 124 -2.34 9.86 5.63
CA TYR A 124 -2.45 9.88 7.09
C TYR A 124 -3.59 10.79 7.57
N PHE A 125 -3.70 12.00 7.04
CA PHE A 125 -4.77 12.95 7.41
C PHE A 125 -6.16 12.47 6.98
N ASN A 126 -6.26 11.67 5.92
CA ASN A 126 -7.53 11.09 5.46
C ASN A 126 -7.83 9.70 6.06
N GLY A 127 -6.99 9.21 6.99
CA GLY A 127 -7.18 7.92 7.64
C GLY A 127 -7.00 6.71 6.72
N LEU A 128 -6.33 6.89 5.57
CA LEU A 128 -6.04 5.80 4.64
C LEU A 128 -4.90 4.94 5.19
N THR A 129 -5.03 3.63 5.05
CA THR A 129 -4.01 2.68 5.49
C THR A 129 -3.07 2.31 4.35
N ILE A 130 -1.82 1.98 4.69
CA ILE A 130 -0.88 1.42 3.72
C ILE A 130 -1.24 -0.05 3.51
N ASN A 131 -1.68 -0.37 2.31
CA ASN A 131 -2.01 -1.72 1.86
C ASN A 131 -1.65 -1.89 0.37
N ILE A 132 -1.85 -3.07 -0.19
CA ILE A 132 -1.48 -3.37 -1.59
C ILE A 132 -2.19 -2.42 -2.58
N MET A 133 -3.45 -2.06 -2.31
CA MET A 133 -4.24 -1.19 -3.20
C MET A 133 -3.72 0.25 -3.16
N THR A 134 -3.50 0.81 -1.96
CA THR A 134 -2.93 2.16 -1.82
C THR A 134 -1.51 2.25 -2.35
N LEU A 135 -0.70 1.20 -2.18
CA LEU A 135 0.65 1.14 -2.75
C LEU A 135 0.62 1.04 -4.29
N GLY A 136 -0.35 0.30 -4.85
CA GLY A 136 -0.59 0.27 -6.30
C GLY A 136 -0.98 1.64 -6.87
N GLY A 137 -1.89 2.35 -6.19
CA GLY A 137 -2.27 3.72 -6.51
C GLY A 137 -1.07 4.68 -6.45
N LEU A 138 -0.27 4.57 -5.38
CA LEU A 138 0.94 5.38 -5.22
C LEU A 138 1.95 5.14 -6.35
N ALA A 139 2.17 3.88 -6.75
CA ALA A 139 3.08 3.53 -7.84
C ALA A 139 2.59 4.12 -9.19
N LEU A 140 1.29 4.03 -9.46
CA LEU A 140 0.67 4.62 -10.64
C LEU A 140 0.80 6.15 -10.65
N GLY A 141 0.46 6.79 -9.52
CA GLY A 141 0.56 8.25 -9.34
C GLY A 141 2.00 8.76 -9.47
N ALA A 142 2.97 8.02 -8.93
CA ALA A 142 4.39 8.36 -9.06
C ALA A 142 4.84 8.34 -10.53
N GLY A 143 4.38 7.36 -11.34
CA GLY A 143 4.66 7.32 -12.78
C GLY A 143 4.15 8.56 -13.52
N MET A 144 2.89 8.93 -13.28
CA MET A 144 2.28 10.11 -13.89
C MET A 144 2.97 11.43 -13.47
N LEU A 145 3.46 11.48 -12.22
CA LEU A 145 4.20 12.63 -11.72
C LEU A 145 5.56 12.79 -12.39
N ILE A 146 6.26 11.68 -12.64
CA ILE A 146 7.53 11.67 -13.36
C ILE A 146 7.34 12.25 -14.78
N ASP A 147 6.30 11.82 -15.48
CA ASP A 147 6.00 12.31 -16.83
C ASP A 147 5.77 13.82 -16.84
N ASN A 148 4.98 14.33 -15.91
CA ASN A 148 4.76 15.78 -15.77
C ASN A 148 6.06 16.53 -15.44
N ALA A 149 6.89 16.00 -14.55
CA ALA A 149 8.16 16.59 -14.19
C ALA A 149 9.14 16.64 -15.38
N ILE A 150 9.14 15.60 -16.23
CA ILE A 150 9.95 15.56 -17.47
C ILE A 150 9.53 16.68 -18.39
N VAL A 151 8.23 16.84 -18.67
CA VAL A 151 7.70 17.87 -19.57
C VAL A 151 8.07 19.29 -19.08
N VAL A 152 7.96 19.55 -17.78
CA VAL A 152 8.36 20.84 -17.21
C VAL A 152 9.86 21.08 -17.39
N MET A 153 10.67 20.09 -17.06
CA MET A 153 12.14 20.23 -17.13
C MET A 153 12.61 20.40 -18.57
N GLU A 154 12.04 19.64 -19.50
CA GLU A 154 12.35 19.78 -20.92
C GLU A 154 12.05 21.20 -21.42
N ASN A 155 10.90 21.75 -21.06
CA ASN A 155 10.53 23.09 -21.48
C ASN A 155 11.41 24.17 -20.83
N ILE A 156 11.79 24.01 -19.55
CA ILE A 156 12.76 24.90 -18.87
C ILE A 156 14.09 24.87 -19.62
N PHE A 157 14.59 23.69 -20.00
CA PHE A 157 15.86 23.58 -20.71
C PHE A 157 15.80 24.18 -22.10
N ARG A 158 14.71 23.98 -22.83
CA ARG A 158 14.52 24.63 -24.13
C ARG A 158 14.60 26.15 -24.00
N ASN A 159 14.03 26.73 -22.95
CA ASN A 159 14.11 28.16 -22.70
C ASN A 159 15.52 28.62 -22.29
N LEU A 160 16.28 27.78 -21.57
CA LEU A 160 17.70 28.04 -21.26
C LEU A 160 18.57 28.02 -22.54
N GLU A 161 18.34 27.08 -23.43
CA GLU A 161 19.08 26.97 -24.70
C GLU A 161 18.76 28.15 -25.64
N ASN A 162 17.57 28.75 -25.51
CA ASN A 162 17.19 29.97 -26.18
C ASN A 162 17.82 31.25 -25.61
N GLY A 163 18.72 31.11 -24.60
CA GLY A 163 19.51 32.20 -24.04
C GLY A 163 18.87 32.96 -22.86
N LEU A 164 17.79 32.43 -22.29
CA LEU A 164 17.20 33.01 -21.07
C LEU A 164 18.08 32.70 -19.84
N SER A 165 18.08 33.58 -18.85
CA SER A 165 18.71 33.29 -17.57
C SER A 165 18.05 32.10 -16.87
N PRO A 166 18.73 31.34 -15.99
CA PRO A 166 18.16 30.18 -15.31
C PRO A 166 16.84 30.46 -14.59
N LYS A 167 16.71 31.65 -14.00
CA LYS A 167 15.50 32.07 -13.30
C LYS A 167 14.35 32.38 -14.26
N GLU A 168 14.61 33.09 -15.34
CA GLU A 168 13.60 33.39 -16.35
C GLU A 168 13.16 32.14 -17.09
N ALA A 169 14.11 31.25 -17.45
CA ALA A 169 13.82 29.99 -18.08
C ALA A 169 12.92 29.08 -17.22
N ALA A 170 13.19 29.04 -15.90
CA ALA A 170 12.37 28.28 -14.96
C ALA A 170 10.93 28.82 -14.87
N ILE A 171 10.78 30.13 -14.71
CA ILE A 171 9.45 30.77 -14.61
C ILE A 171 8.68 30.60 -15.93
N LYS A 172 9.30 30.93 -17.03
CA LYS A 172 8.66 30.88 -18.34
C LYS A 172 8.36 29.42 -18.77
N GLY A 173 9.35 28.54 -18.62
CA GLY A 173 9.20 27.13 -18.98
C GLY A 173 8.12 26.42 -18.18
N ALA A 174 8.02 26.65 -16.87
CA ALA A 174 6.95 26.12 -16.07
C ALA A 174 5.58 26.70 -16.44
N SER A 175 5.52 28.02 -16.65
CA SER A 175 4.28 28.72 -17.01
C SER A 175 3.70 28.23 -18.34
N GLU A 176 4.52 28.01 -19.35
CA GLU A 176 4.10 27.58 -20.70
C GLU A 176 3.40 26.21 -20.70
N VAL A 177 3.80 25.30 -19.82
CA VAL A 177 3.25 23.94 -19.77
C VAL A 177 2.23 23.74 -18.63
N SER A 178 2.09 24.72 -17.73
CA SER A 178 1.23 24.60 -16.55
C SER A 178 -0.23 24.29 -16.89
N GLY A 179 -0.78 24.92 -17.94
CA GLY A 179 -2.14 24.69 -18.40
C GLY A 179 -2.36 23.25 -18.91
N ALA A 180 -1.40 22.73 -19.68
CA ALA A 180 -1.47 21.36 -20.20
C ALA A 180 -1.39 20.33 -19.07
N ILE A 181 -0.47 20.52 -18.11
CA ILE A 181 -0.31 19.63 -16.95
C ILE A 181 -1.55 19.68 -16.05
N THR A 182 -2.09 20.88 -15.78
CA THR A 182 -3.32 21.01 -14.99
C THR A 182 -4.49 20.30 -15.65
N SER A 183 -4.65 20.46 -16.96
CA SER A 183 -5.73 19.79 -17.73
C SER A 183 -5.56 18.26 -17.73
N SER A 184 -4.35 17.76 -17.91
CA SER A 184 -4.03 16.33 -17.85
C SER A 184 -4.34 15.76 -16.45
N THR A 185 -3.90 16.43 -15.41
CA THR A 185 -4.15 16.02 -14.02
C THR A 185 -5.65 16.02 -13.68
N LEU A 186 -6.38 17.07 -14.09
CA LEU A 186 -7.84 17.13 -13.93
C LEU A 186 -8.54 15.98 -14.67
N THR A 187 -8.11 15.68 -15.89
CA THR A 187 -8.65 14.55 -16.65
C THR A 187 -8.44 13.23 -15.92
N THR A 188 -7.26 13.02 -15.37
CA THR A 188 -6.97 11.84 -14.55
C THR A 188 -7.89 11.75 -13.32
N ILE A 189 -8.04 12.85 -12.57
CA ILE A 189 -8.95 12.92 -11.42
C ILE A 189 -10.39 12.56 -11.84
N VAL A 190 -10.89 13.13 -12.92
CA VAL A 190 -12.25 12.86 -13.43
C VAL A 190 -12.44 11.40 -13.81
N VAL A 191 -11.41 10.73 -14.35
CA VAL A 191 -11.44 9.31 -14.69
C VAL A 191 -11.47 8.44 -13.45
N PHE A 192 -10.72 8.78 -12.40
CA PHE A 192 -10.67 8.01 -11.14
C PHE A 192 -11.85 8.31 -10.21
N LEU A 193 -12.45 9.51 -10.29
CA LEU A 193 -13.54 9.93 -9.41
C LEU A 193 -14.73 8.94 -9.38
N PRO A 194 -15.22 8.36 -10.49
CA PRO A 194 -16.29 7.37 -10.46
C PRO A 194 -15.96 6.13 -9.64
N ILE A 195 -14.69 5.73 -9.57
CA ILE A 195 -14.26 4.54 -8.83
C ILE A 195 -14.53 4.70 -7.33
N VAL A 196 -14.39 5.92 -6.80
CA VAL A 196 -14.64 6.22 -5.38
C VAL A 196 -16.11 5.97 -5.00
N TYR A 197 -17.03 6.07 -5.95
CA TYR A 197 -18.48 5.88 -5.75
C TYR A 197 -18.99 4.47 -6.07
N ILE A 198 -18.13 3.56 -6.51
CA ILE A 198 -18.52 2.16 -6.75
C ILE A 198 -18.90 1.53 -5.41
N GLN A 199 -20.04 0.84 -5.37
CA GLN A 199 -20.53 0.11 -4.19
C GLN A 199 -20.22 -1.39 -4.30
N GLY A 200 -20.16 -2.07 -3.15
CA GLY A 200 -19.89 -3.50 -3.07
C GLY A 200 -18.40 -3.83 -2.97
N ALA A 201 -18.07 -5.12 -3.04
CA ALA A 201 -16.71 -5.62 -2.82
C ALA A 201 -15.66 -5.00 -3.76
N ALA A 202 -16.01 -4.74 -5.02
CA ALA A 202 -15.12 -4.05 -5.95
C ALA A 202 -14.86 -2.59 -5.53
N GLY A 203 -15.89 -1.90 -5.03
CA GLY A 203 -15.74 -0.54 -4.51
C GLY A 203 -14.80 -0.49 -3.30
N GLU A 204 -14.96 -1.40 -2.35
CA GLU A 204 -14.07 -1.46 -1.18
C GLU A 204 -12.60 -1.71 -1.56
N LEU A 205 -12.35 -2.51 -2.59
CA LEU A 205 -10.99 -2.79 -3.06
C LEU A 205 -10.35 -1.60 -3.79
N PHE A 206 -11.07 -0.97 -4.72
CA PHE A 206 -10.48 0.04 -5.61
C PHE A 206 -10.62 1.47 -5.10
N LYS A 207 -11.49 1.73 -4.12
CA LYS A 207 -11.71 3.06 -3.56
C LYS A 207 -10.42 3.65 -2.96
N GLU A 208 -9.67 2.85 -2.22
CA GLU A 208 -8.42 3.29 -1.60
C GLU A 208 -7.29 3.49 -2.63
N GLN A 209 -7.36 2.82 -3.78
CA GLN A 209 -6.43 3.03 -4.89
C GLN A 209 -6.74 4.32 -5.66
N ALA A 210 -8.02 4.70 -5.74
CA ALA A 210 -8.47 5.86 -6.49
C ALA A 210 -8.34 7.19 -5.73
N TRP A 211 -8.23 7.14 -4.41
CA TRP A 211 -7.99 8.28 -3.53
C TRP A 211 -6.52 8.68 -3.50
#